data_f55449fec5961a5ec288c5e102c48708
#
_entry.id   f55449fec5961a5ec288c5e102c48708
#
_cell.length_a   1.000
_cell.length_b   1.000
_cell.length_c   1.000
_cell.angle_alpha   90.00
_cell.angle_beta   90.00
_cell.angle_gamma   90.00
#
_symmetry.space_group_name_H-M   'P 1'
#
loop_
_entity.id
_entity.type
_entity.pdbx_description
1 polymer ?
#
loop_
_entity_poly.entity_id
_entity_poly.type
_entity_poly.pdbx_seq_one_letter_code
_entity_poly.pdbx_strand_id
1 'polypeptide(L)'
;MKLNFARVAVASALFGAALSACVVAPAPGYYADVAVTDVAPPAPQYEVVGVAPTPGYIWIGGAWFWEGGRHVWHPGRWEAPRPGYRWVPHTWRGEGNRWHMQGGRWEHEGREERREEHERR
;
A
#
# COMPACT_ATOMS: atom_id res chain seq x y z
N MET A 1 61.79 41.57 -31.23
CA MET A 1 60.43 41.63 -30.74
C MET A 1 59.81 40.26 -30.75
N LYS A 2 59.69 39.67 -29.61
CA LYS A 2 59.04 38.32 -29.49
C LYS A 2 57.74 38.49 -28.75
N LEU A 3 56.63 38.35 -29.43
CA LEU A 3 55.30 38.28 -28.80
C LEU A 3 55.13 36.90 -28.19
N ASN A 4 55.08 36.87 -26.88
CA ASN A 4 54.71 35.67 -26.16
C ASN A 4 53.18 35.62 -26.09
N PHE A 5 52.58 34.77 -26.90
CA PHE A 5 51.19 34.40 -26.75
C PHE A 5 51.05 33.46 -25.56
N ALA A 6 50.60 34.04 -24.45
CA ALA A 6 50.17 33.25 -23.30
C ALA A 6 48.94 32.42 -23.71
N ARG A 7 49.09 31.12 -23.73
CA ARG A 7 47.99 30.18 -23.90
C ARG A 7 47.15 30.21 -22.66
N VAL A 8 46.02 30.90 -22.71
CA VAL A 8 44.98 30.78 -21.70
C VAL A 8 44.23 29.48 -21.99
N ALA A 9 44.54 28.45 -21.25
CA ALA A 9 43.78 27.21 -21.23
C ALA A 9 42.55 27.45 -20.37
N VAL A 10 41.42 27.72 -21.02
CA VAL A 10 40.11 27.73 -20.34
C VAL A 10 39.74 26.27 -20.11
N ALA A 11 40.00 25.78 -18.91
CA ALA A 11 39.46 24.52 -18.45
C ALA A 11 38.00 24.70 -18.12
N SER A 12 37.11 24.41 -19.07
CA SER A 12 35.68 24.29 -18.83
C SER A 12 35.43 23.04 -18.02
N ALA A 13 35.38 23.20 -16.72
CA ALA A 13 34.87 22.15 -15.82
C ALA A 13 33.39 21.98 -16.05
N LEU A 14 33.01 21.03 -16.89
CA LEU A 14 31.65 20.52 -17.00
C LEU A 14 31.27 19.81 -15.71
N PHE A 15 30.69 20.55 -14.80
CA PHE A 15 30.05 19.97 -13.60
C PHE A 15 28.75 19.29 -14.06
N GLY A 16 28.89 18.04 -14.48
CA GLY A 16 27.76 17.17 -14.73
C GLY A 16 27.06 16.84 -13.40
N ALA A 17 26.06 17.61 -13.05
CA ALA A 17 25.15 17.25 -11.96
C ALA A 17 24.39 15.99 -12.40
N ALA A 18 24.89 14.83 -12.01
CA ALA A 18 24.15 13.59 -12.08
C ALA A 18 23.00 13.69 -11.06
N LEU A 19 21.84 14.13 -11.51
CA LEU A 19 20.58 13.98 -10.79
C LEU A 19 20.27 12.49 -10.73
N SER A 20 20.79 11.81 -9.71
CA SER A 20 20.38 10.48 -9.36
C SER A 20 18.93 10.57 -8.89
N ALA A 21 17.98 10.48 -9.82
CA ALA A 21 16.60 10.25 -9.48
C ALA A 21 16.53 8.86 -8.82
N CYS A 22 16.51 8.84 -7.50
CA CYS A 22 16.15 7.63 -6.75
C CYS A 22 14.68 7.32 -7.08
N VAL A 23 14.46 6.51 -8.10
CA VAL A 23 13.17 5.87 -8.33
C VAL A 23 13.03 4.84 -7.20
N VAL A 24 12.34 5.22 -6.15
CA VAL A 24 11.89 4.25 -5.14
C VAL A 24 10.79 3.44 -5.80
N ALA A 25 11.15 2.26 -6.32
CA ALA A 25 10.15 1.30 -6.73
C ALA A 25 9.36 0.89 -5.49
N PRO A 26 8.02 0.95 -5.51
CA PRO A 26 7.24 0.43 -4.39
C PRO A 26 7.62 -1.03 -4.17
N ALA A 27 7.88 -1.39 -2.92
CA ALA A 27 8.17 -2.78 -2.57
C ALA A 27 6.99 -3.66 -3.03
N PRO A 28 7.24 -4.83 -3.61
CA PRO A 28 6.18 -5.77 -3.98
C PRO A 28 5.30 -6.03 -2.76
N GLY A 29 4.01 -5.70 -2.85
CA GLY A 29 3.04 -5.91 -1.77
C GLY A 29 2.71 -4.70 -0.90
N TYR A 30 3.29 -3.53 -1.15
CA TYR A 30 2.84 -2.30 -0.50
C TYR A 30 1.69 -1.70 -1.31
N TYR A 31 0.48 -1.94 -0.84
CA TYR A 31 -0.74 -1.31 -1.38
C TYR A 31 -1.13 -0.14 -0.48
N ALA A 32 -1.71 0.90 -1.08
CA ALA A 32 -2.23 2.00 -0.28
C ALA A 32 -3.32 1.48 0.65
N ASP A 33 -3.14 1.68 1.95
CA ASP A 33 -4.10 1.25 2.96
C ASP A 33 -5.39 2.07 2.97
N VAL A 34 -5.38 3.23 2.30
CA VAL A 34 -6.51 4.16 2.22
C VAL A 34 -6.60 4.76 0.82
N ALA A 35 -7.78 4.81 0.27
CA ALA A 35 -8.06 5.54 -0.97
C ALA A 35 -9.45 6.15 -0.95
N VAL A 36 -9.63 7.22 -1.73
CA VAL A 36 -10.93 7.86 -1.95
C VAL A 36 -11.15 8.05 -3.43
N THR A 37 -12.28 7.62 -3.94
CA THR A 37 -12.67 7.74 -5.35
C THR A 37 -14.15 8.00 -5.50
N ASP A 38 -14.57 8.53 -6.63
CA ASP A 38 -15.97 8.67 -7.04
C ASP A 38 -16.48 7.43 -7.80
N VAL A 39 -15.60 6.47 -8.08
CA VAL A 39 -15.94 5.23 -8.78
C VAL A 39 -16.28 4.13 -7.77
N ALA A 40 -17.51 3.63 -7.84
CA ALA A 40 -17.94 2.52 -6.98
C ALA A 40 -17.11 1.25 -7.22
N PRO A 41 -16.74 0.51 -6.14
CA PRO A 41 -16.07 -0.77 -6.32
C PRO A 41 -17.02 -1.78 -6.99
N PRO A 42 -16.49 -2.65 -7.86
CA PRO A 42 -17.26 -3.76 -8.38
C PRO A 42 -17.68 -4.74 -7.27
N ALA A 43 -18.64 -5.62 -7.57
CA ALA A 43 -18.95 -6.72 -6.66
C ALA A 43 -17.71 -7.58 -6.39
N PRO A 44 -17.53 -8.10 -5.18
CA PRO A 44 -16.45 -9.03 -4.89
C PRO A 44 -16.43 -10.22 -5.84
N GLN A 45 -15.24 -10.65 -6.22
CA GLN A 45 -15.11 -11.86 -7.04
C GLN A 45 -15.34 -13.11 -6.19
N TYR A 46 -15.94 -14.10 -6.81
CA TYR A 46 -16.05 -15.40 -6.16
C TYR A 46 -14.70 -16.11 -6.12
N GLU A 47 -14.34 -16.60 -4.94
CA GLU A 47 -13.09 -17.33 -4.72
C GLU A 47 -13.38 -18.72 -4.15
N VAL A 48 -12.67 -19.71 -4.67
CA VAL A 48 -12.69 -21.05 -4.09
C VAL A 48 -11.64 -21.09 -2.98
N VAL A 49 -12.10 -21.15 -1.73
CA VAL A 49 -11.22 -21.30 -0.57
C VAL A 49 -10.82 -22.76 -0.45
N GLY A 50 -9.57 -23.05 -0.76
CA GLY A 50 -9.02 -24.40 -0.61
C GLY A 50 -8.75 -24.78 0.85
N VAL A 51 -8.07 -25.90 1.05
CA VAL A 51 -7.65 -26.35 2.38
C VAL A 51 -6.47 -25.50 2.87
N ALA A 52 -6.48 -25.14 4.16
CA ALA A 52 -5.36 -24.45 4.77
C ALA A 52 -4.06 -25.24 4.63
N PRO A 53 -2.95 -24.61 4.18
CA PRO A 53 -1.66 -25.30 4.01
C PRO A 53 -1.09 -25.79 5.35
N THR A 54 -1.46 -25.14 6.43
CA THR A 54 -1.07 -25.48 7.79
C THR A 54 -2.27 -25.28 8.72
N PRO A 55 -2.53 -26.17 9.69
CA PRO A 55 -3.57 -25.97 10.68
C PRO A 55 -3.45 -24.64 11.42
N GLY A 56 -4.57 -23.95 11.61
CA GLY A 56 -4.61 -22.64 12.28
C GLY A 56 -4.39 -21.43 11.38
N TYR A 57 -4.01 -21.61 10.11
CA TYR A 57 -3.97 -20.49 9.16
C TYR A 57 -5.36 -19.92 8.95
N ILE A 58 -5.41 -18.60 8.75
CA ILE A 58 -6.63 -17.88 8.44
C ILE A 58 -6.70 -17.56 6.94
N TRP A 59 -7.90 -17.60 6.38
CA TRP A 59 -8.14 -17.13 5.04
C TRP A 59 -8.38 -15.62 5.04
N ILE A 60 -7.56 -14.89 4.30
CA ILE A 60 -7.78 -13.48 4.01
C ILE A 60 -8.40 -13.41 2.64
N GLY A 61 -9.70 -13.08 2.58
CA GLY A 61 -10.44 -12.98 1.32
C GLY A 61 -9.86 -11.92 0.40
N GLY A 62 -10.04 -12.13 -0.91
CA GLY A 62 -9.66 -11.16 -1.91
C GLY A 62 -10.45 -9.86 -1.80
N ALA A 63 -9.90 -8.79 -2.35
CA ALA A 63 -10.49 -7.48 -2.29
C ALA A 63 -10.15 -6.63 -3.51
N TRP A 64 -10.99 -5.65 -3.81
CA TRP A 64 -10.70 -4.60 -4.77
C TRP A 64 -9.85 -3.51 -4.13
N PHE A 65 -8.73 -3.17 -4.75
CA PHE A 65 -7.88 -2.04 -4.39
C PHE A 65 -7.99 -0.94 -5.44
N TRP A 66 -7.78 0.30 -5.02
CA TRP A 66 -7.71 1.43 -5.95
C TRP A 66 -6.27 1.71 -6.31
N GLU A 67 -5.90 1.41 -7.54
CA GLU A 67 -4.53 1.49 -8.04
C GLU A 67 -4.50 2.10 -9.44
N GLY A 68 -3.67 3.11 -9.64
CA GLY A 68 -3.52 3.75 -10.94
C GLY A 68 -4.82 4.26 -11.56
N GLY A 69 -5.77 4.76 -10.74
CA GLY A 69 -7.04 5.29 -11.19
C GLY A 69 -8.10 4.24 -11.56
N ARG A 70 -7.95 3.01 -11.09
CA ARG A 70 -8.88 1.91 -11.37
C ARG A 70 -8.96 0.93 -10.21
N HIS A 71 -10.03 0.14 -10.18
CA HIS A 71 -10.13 -1.01 -9.28
C HIS A 71 -9.32 -2.19 -9.80
N VAL A 72 -8.45 -2.75 -8.94
CA VAL A 72 -7.64 -3.94 -9.20
C VAL A 72 -7.98 -4.99 -8.17
N TRP A 73 -8.31 -6.20 -8.62
CA TRP A 73 -8.59 -7.32 -7.72
C TRP A 73 -7.31 -7.95 -7.23
N HIS A 74 -7.19 -8.06 -5.90
CA HIS A 74 -6.14 -8.84 -5.24
C HIS A 74 -6.78 -10.12 -4.70
N PRO A 75 -6.34 -11.29 -5.16
CA PRO A 75 -6.93 -12.55 -4.73
C PRO A 75 -6.64 -12.83 -3.26
N GLY A 76 -7.53 -13.59 -2.63
CA GLY A 76 -7.37 -14.06 -1.27
C GLY A 76 -6.17 -14.98 -1.10
N ARG A 77 -5.75 -15.14 0.15
CA ARG A 77 -4.61 -15.96 0.53
C ARG A 77 -4.74 -16.51 1.94
N TRP A 78 -4.05 -17.60 2.18
CA TRP A 78 -3.84 -18.10 3.53
C TRP A 78 -2.70 -17.36 4.22
N GLU A 79 -2.89 -17.03 5.48
CA GLU A 79 -1.88 -16.35 6.28
C GLU A 79 -1.78 -16.97 7.68
N ALA A 80 -0.57 -17.01 8.21
CA ALA A 80 -0.33 -17.49 9.55
C ALA A 80 -1.03 -16.59 10.58
N PRO A 81 -1.66 -17.16 11.61
CA PRO A 81 -2.26 -16.36 12.67
C PRO A 81 -1.19 -15.58 13.43
N ARG A 82 -1.57 -14.43 13.95
CA ARG A 82 -0.70 -13.61 14.81
C ARG A 82 -1.25 -13.66 16.23
N PRO A 83 -0.58 -14.32 17.19
CA PRO A 83 -1.04 -14.42 18.57
C PRO A 83 -1.33 -13.05 19.16
N GLY A 84 -2.51 -12.87 19.78
CA GLY A 84 -2.97 -11.59 20.33
C GLY A 84 -3.46 -10.57 19.32
N TYR A 85 -3.55 -10.95 18.04
CA TYR A 85 -4.07 -10.10 16.97
C TYR A 85 -5.17 -10.82 16.20
N ARG A 86 -6.13 -10.04 15.73
CA ARG A 86 -7.16 -10.47 14.80
C ARG A 86 -7.00 -9.73 13.47
N TRP A 87 -7.41 -10.37 12.40
CA TRP A 87 -7.48 -9.73 11.10
C TRP A 87 -8.76 -8.91 10.96
N VAL A 88 -8.62 -7.63 10.59
CA VAL A 88 -9.73 -6.76 10.19
C VAL A 88 -9.76 -6.72 8.67
N PRO A 89 -10.86 -7.12 8.04
CA PRO A 89 -10.96 -7.19 6.59
C PRO A 89 -10.86 -5.82 5.92
N HIS A 90 -10.45 -5.84 4.66
CA HIS A 90 -10.56 -4.73 3.74
C HIS A 90 -12.02 -4.32 3.54
N THR A 91 -12.29 -3.03 3.52
CA THR A 91 -13.64 -2.49 3.34
C THR A 91 -13.70 -1.32 2.38
N TRP A 92 -14.87 -1.19 1.73
CA TRP A 92 -15.26 0.00 1.00
C TRP A 92 -16.52 0.59 1.65
N ARG A 93 -16.53 1.90 1.85
CA ARG A 93 -17.69 2.66 2.35
C ARG A 93 -18.08 3.74 1.38
N GLY A 94 -19.38 3.79 1.01
CA GLY A 94 -19.93 4.93 0.29
C GLY A 94 -20.34 6.04 1.25
N GLU A 95 -19.86 7.25 0.98
CA GLU A 95 -20.24 8.48 1.70
C GLU A 95 -20.59 9.56 0.67
N GLY A 96 -21.87 9.90 0.54
CA GLY A 96 -22.35 10.79 -0.50
C GLY A 96 -22.08 10.23 -1.89
N ASN A 97 -21.29 10.95 -2.69
CA ASN A 97 -20.87 10.54 -4.03
C ASN A 97 -19.44 9.96 -4.07
N ARG A 98 -18.88 9.64 -2.90
CA ARG A 98 -17.50 9.13 -2.78
C ARG A 98 -17.45 7.78 -2.12
N TRP A 99 -16.43 7.03 -2.48
CA TRP A 99 -16.11 5.73 -1.92
C TRP A 99 -14.78 5.79 -1.20
N HIS A 100 -14.78 5.35 0.05
CA HIS A 100 -13.62 5.30 0.92
C HIS A 100 -13.18 3.85 1.09
N MET A 101 -11.95 3.58 0.69
CA MET A 101 -11.29 2.29 0.88
C MET A 101 -10.50 2.31 2.17
N GLN A 102 -10.62 1.24 2.93
CA GLN A 102 -9.75 0.97 4.06
C GLN A 102 -9.18 -0.44 3.91
N GLY A 103 -7.85 -0.54 3.81
CA GLY A 103 -7.13 -1.80 3.71
C GLY A 103 -7.31 -2.68 4.93
N GLY A 104 -7.22 -4.00 4.71
CA GLY A 104 -7.21 -4.95 5.81
C GLY A 104 -5.95 -4.81 6.67
N ARG A 105 -6.08 -5.09 7.95
CA ARG A 105 -4.99 -4.94 8.91
C ARG A 105 -5.11 -5.90 10.09
N TRP A 106 -4.00 -6.13 10.73
CA TRP A 106 -3.97 -6.81 12.01
C TRP A 106 -4.22 -5.82 13.16
N GLU A 107 -5.21 -6.10 13.99
CA GLU A 107 -5.50 -5.33 15.20
C GLU A 107 -5.24 -6.15 16.44
N HIS A 108 -4.72 -5.52 17.48
CA HIS A 108 -4.53 -6.16 18.78
C HIS A 108 -5.89 -6.42 19.45
N GLU A 109 -6.15 -7.64 19.88
CA GLU A 109 -7.44 -8.07 20.44
C GLU A 109 -7.87 -7.26 21.67
N GLY A 110 -6.95 -6.84 22.53
CA GLY A 110 -7.24 -6.03 23.71
C GLY A 110 -7.63 -4.57 23.46
N ARG A 111 -7.72 -4.12 22.21
CA ARG A 111 -8.11 -2.73 21.91
C ARG A 111 -9.62 -2.52 21.95
N GLU A 112 -10.40 -3.52 21.61
CA GLU A 112 -11.86 -3.44 21.64
C GLU A 112 -12.41 -3.43 23.07
N GLU A 113 -11.90 -4.27 23.94
CA GLU A 113 -12.33 -4.32 25.33
C GLU A 113 -12.19 -2.95 26.02
N ARG A 114 -11.10 -2.23 25.72
CA ARG A 114 -10.87 -0.87 26.22
C ARG A 114 -11.83 0.17 25.65
N ARG A 115 -12.24 0.00 24.41
CA ARG A 115 -13.15 0.92 23.72
C ARG A 115 -14.57 0.75 24.25
N GLU A 116 -15.03 -0.48 24.42
CA GLU A 116 -16.34 -0.80 24.98
C GLU A 116 -16.44 -0.38 26.45
N GLU A 117 -15.35 -0.50 27.23
CA GLU A 117 -15.33 -0.05 28.61
C GLU A 117 -15.40 1.48 28.72
N HIS A 118 -14.83 2.19 27.75
CA HIS A 118 -14.88 3.67 27.69
C HIS A 118 -16.26 4.20 27.26
N GLU A 119 -16.97 3.48 26.40
CA GLU A 119 -18.33 3.84 25.97
C GLU A 119 -19.40 3.52 27.01
N ARG A 120 -19.09 2.63 27.97
CA ARG A 120 -20.00 2.28 29.08
C ARG A 120 -19.89 3.18 30.31
N ARG A 121 -18.92 4.09 30.34
CA ARG A 121 -18.71 5.06 31.42
C ARG A 121 -19.26 6.43 31.07
#